data_f64495bac20cf674a9e1fc43b6b081c0
#
_entry.id   f64495bac20cf674a9e1fc43b6b081c0
#
_cell.length_a   1.000
_cell.length_b   1.000
_cell.length_c   1.000
_cell.angle_alpha   90.00
_cell.angle_beta   90.00
_cell.angle_gamma   90.00
#
_symmetry.space_group_name_H-M   'P 1'
#
loop_
_entity.id
_entity.type
_entity.pdbx_description
1 polymer ?
#
loop_
_entity_poly.entity_id
_entity_poly.type
_entity_poly.pdbx_seq_one_letter_code
_entity_poly.pdbx_strand_id
1 'polypeptide(L)'
;MLKTLMAQIKEYRGASIATPICMTIEVLMETIIPFLMASIIDDGVDKGDLHHIYMVGGAMFLIALIGLLGGLGGGHFGAKASAGFAKNLREAMFRNIQTFSFANIDRFSTAGLVTRLTTDVTNLQNAYQMILRMCTRAPLSMICAMVMSYVICPRLANIYLLAVLILGTILMLLMMKTHRYFSQVFEKYDELNASVQENVSGIRVVKAYVREDYEKERFTKASKNVYSMFVKAEKLISLNAPIMQFTVYTCILLISWIGARLVVQSSLTTGDLMSMLTYSMNILMNLMMLSMVFVMITMSAASGRRVAEVIGEQSTLTNPAQPDYEVPDGSIRFEHVSFDYHGDREHPILKDVDLTIHAGETIGIIGGTGSSKSSLVNLISRLYDVTDGAVFVGGKDVRSYDLDTLRNEVAVVLQKNVLFSGTILENLRWGDENASEEACKRACRLACADEFIERMPQKYETYLEQGGSNLSGGQKQRLCIARALLKQPKILILDDSTSAVDTATDAKIRQAFAQEIPGTTKLIIAQRISSVQEADRIIVMEDGQIQGFDTHERLLETNEIYRDIYESQTKGSGDFDEKAGEH
;
A
#
# COMPACT_ATOMS: atom_id res chain seq x y z
N MET A 1 -0.33 -17.36 -0.16
CA MET A 1 0.08 -16.41 -1.19
C MET A 1 -0.40 -16.81 -2.59
N LEU A 2 0.17 -17.83 -3.26
CA LEU A 2 -0.21 -18.18 -4.64
C LEU A 2 -1.71 -18.45 -4.80
N LYS A 3 -2.31 -19.23 -3.89
CA LYS A 3 -3.75 -19.54 -3.91
C LYS A 3 -4.61 -18.28 -3.79
N THR A 4 -4.22 -17.35 -2.92
CA THR A 4 -4.92 -16.06 -2.72
C THR A 4 -4.86 -15.19 -3.96
N LEU A 5 -3.67 -15.08 -4.59
CA LEU A 5 -3.47 -14.28 -5.80
C LEU A 5 -4.20 -14.91 -7.00
N MET A 6 -4.07 -16.22 -7.23
CA MET A 6 -4.72 -16.93 -8.33
C MET A 6 -6.26 -16.86 -8.24
N ALA A 7 -6.82 -16.79 -7.03
CA ALA A 7 -8.26 -16.60 -6.84
C ALA A 7 -8.76 -15.27 -7.43
N GLN A 8 -7.91 -14.26 -7.60
CA GLN A 8 -8.27 -12.95 -8.14
C GLN A 8 -8.27 -12.88 -9.69
N ILE A 9 -7.99 -13.99 -10.38
CA ILE A 9 -8.13 -14.05 -11.84
C ILE A 9 -9.60 -13.94 -12.26
N LYS A 10 -10.52 -14.51 -11.48
CA LYS A 10 -12.00 -14.42 -11.64
C LYS A 10 -12.47 -14.51 -13.10
N GLU A 11 -13.11 -13.47 -13.62
CA GLU A 11 -13.67 -13.38 -14.97
C GLU A 11 -12.63 -13.40 -16.10
N TYR A 12 -11.34 -13.16 -15.79
CA TYR A 12 -10.26 -13.15 -16.79
C TYR A 12 -9.62 -14.52 -17.04
N ARG A 13 -10.20 -15.62 -16.50
CA ARG A 13 -9.71 -17.00 -16.74
C ARG A 13 -9.66 -17.35 -18.22
N GLY A 14 -10.68 -16.96 -18.98
CA GLY A 14 -10.73 -17.21 -20.42
C GLY A 14 -9.55 -16.55 -21.16
N ALA A 15 -9.27 -15.29 -20.89
CA ALA A 15 -8.13 -14.57 -21.47
C ALA A 15 -6.78 -15.16 -21.02
N SER A 16 -6.69 -15.60 -19.75
CA SER A 16 -5.50 -16.23 -19.19
C SER A 16 -5.18 -17.60 -19.84
N ILE A 17 -6.18 -18.34 -20.30
CA ILE A 17 -6.03 -19.62 -21.02
C ILE A 17 -5.79 -19.36 -22.52
N ALA A 18 -6.48 -18.38 -23.10
CA ALA A 18 -6.30 -18.03 -24.52
C ALA A 18 -4.88 -17.56 -24.85
N THR A 19 -4.23 -16.84 -23.92
CA THR A 19 -2.85 -16.34 -24.14
C THR A 19 -1.85 -17.46 -24.41
N PRO A 20 -1.68 -18.49 -23.54
CA PRO A 20 -0.81 -19.63 -23.81
C PRO A 20 -1.15 -20.38 -25.10
N ILE A 21 -2.45 -20.52 -25.43
CA ILE A 21 -2.89 -21.19 -26.67
C ILE A 21 -2.41 -20.39 -27.88
N CYS A 22 -2.63 -19.08 -27.90
CA CYS A 22 -2.16 -18.22 -28.99
C CYS A 22 -0.62 -18.24 -29.12
N MET A 23 0.11 -18.22 -28.01
CA MET A 23 1.57 -18.35 -27.99
C MET A 23 2.03 -19.71 -28.52
N THR A 24 1.29 -20.78 -28.22
CA THR A 24 1.59 -22.12 -28.77
C THR A 24 1.45 -22.16 -30.28
N ILE A 25 0.38 -21.58 -30.82
CA ILE A 25 0.17 -21.48 -32.27
C ILE A 25 1.30 -20.68 -32.92
N GLU A 26 1.66 -19.52 -32.37
CA GLU A 26 2.76 -18.69 -32.85
C GLU A 26 4.07 -19.50 -32.91
N VAL A 27 4.45 -20.18 -31.84
CA VAL A 27 5.68 -20.96 -31.74
C VAL A 27 5.71 -22.12 -32.73
N LEU A 28 4.61 -22.84 -32.88
CA LEU A 28 4.53 -23.94 -33.85
C LEU A 28 4.74 -23.44 -35.29
N MET A 29 4.08 -22.31 -35.63
CA MET A 29 4.24 -21.71 -36.98
C MET A 29 5.68 -21.21 -37.20
N GLU A 30 6.25 -20.52 -36.19
CA GLU A 30 7.63 -20.03 -36.26
C GLU A 30 8.65 -21.19 -36.42
N THR A 31 8.40 -22.32 -35.77
CA THR A 31 9.31 -23.50 -35.83
C THR A 31 9.30 -24.20 -37.20
N ILE A 32 8.18 -24.14 -37.94
CA ILE A 32 8.07 -24.80 -39.26
C ILE A 32 8.82 -24.02 -40.37
N ILE A 33 8.93 -22.70 -40.23
CA ILE A 33 9.51 -21.82 -41.27
C ILE A 33 10.96 -22.23 -41.67
N PRO A 34 11.91 -22.46 -40.75
CA PRO A 34 13.26 -22.90 -41.13
C PRO A 34 13.28 -24.24 -41.88
N PHE A 35 12.37 -25.17 -41.50
CA PHE A 35 12.27 -26.48 -42.18
C PHE A 35 11.79 -26.32 -43.64
N LEU A 36 10.79 -25.46 -43.89
CA LEU A 36 10.34 -25.16 -45.24
C LEU A 36 11.40 -24.40 -46.04
N MET A 37 12.20 -23.56 -45.38
CA MET A 37 13.32 -22.87 -46.02
C MET A 37 14.35 -23.84 -46.55
N ALA A 38 14.62 -24.96 -45.80
CA ALA A 38 15.47 -26.04 -46.33
C ALA A 38 14.93 -26.61 -47.62
N SER A 39 13.62 -26.91 -47.70
CA SER A 39 12.99 -27.43 -48.91
C SER A 39 13.10 -26.43 -50.12
N ILE A 40 13.00 -25.12 -49.85
CA ILE A 40 13.23 -24.12 -50.91
C ILE A 40 14.66 -24.19 -51.45
N ILE A 41 15.64 -24.39 -50.58
CA ILE A 41 17.05 -24.46 -50.98
C ILE A 41 17.32 -25.76 -51.74
N ASP A 42 16.97 -26.90 -51.15
CA ASP A 42 17.35 -28.21 -51.63
C ASP A 42 16.57 -28.68 -52.86
N ASP A 43 15.25 -28.39 -52.91
CA ASP A 43 14.37 -28.83 -53.98
C ASP A 43 14.07 -27.71 -55.00
N GLY A 44 14.14 -26.44 -54.55
CA GLY A 44 13.92 -25.31 -55.44
C GLY A 44 15.19 -24.78 -56.08
N VAL A 45 16.13 -24.29 -55.24
CA VAL A 45 17.35 -23.60 -55.76
C VAL A 45 18.31 -24.59 -56.38
N ASP A 46 18.68 -25.67 -55.68
CA ASP A 46 19.68 -26.65 -56.14
C ASP A 46 19.20 -27.42 -57.40
N LYS A 47 17.87 -27.61 -57.53
CA LYS A 47 17.26 -28.26 -58.70
C LYS A 47 16.78 -27.31 -59.77
N GLY A 48 16.80 -25.99 -59.52
CA GLY A 48 16.32 -24.95 -60.47
C GLY A 48 14.79 -24.94 -60.66
N ASP A 49 14.01 -25.49 -59.71
CA ASP A 49 12.53 -25.57 -59.80
C ASP A 49 11.87 -24.33 -59.22
N LEU A 50 11.59 -23.35 -60.09
CA LEU A 50 10.88 -22.11 -59.72
C LEU A 50 9.46 -22.37 -59.22
N HIS A 51 8.77 -23.41 -59.73
CA HIS A 51 7.40 -23.70 -59.33
C HIS A 51 7.37 -24.15 -57.86
N HIS A 52 8.33 -25.01 -57.43
CA HIS A 52 8.50 -25.43 -56.06
C HIS A 52 8.75 -24.20 -55.13
N ILE A 53 9.64 -23.27 -55.53
CA ILE A 53 9.95 -22.06 -54.79
C ILE A 53 8.69 -21.22 -54.53
N TYR A 54 7.86 -20.98 -55.59
CA TYR A 54 6.62 -20.21 -55.42
C TYR A 54 5.60 -20.93 -54.55
N MET A 55 5.45 -22.23 -54.69
CA MET A 55 4.51 -23.02 -53.88
C MET A 55 4.87 -23.02 -52.42
N VAL A 56 6.13 -23.36 -52.08
CA VAL A 56 6.61 -23.42 -50.68
C VAL A 56 6.70 -21.99 -50.09
N GLY A 57 7.15 -21.01 -50.87
CA GLY A 57 7.16 -19.61 -50.47
C GLY A 57 5.77 -19.06 -50.10
N GLY A 58 4.76 -19.43 -50.93
CA GLY A 58 3.34 -19.11 -50.60
C GLY A 58 2.86 -19.80 -49.33
N ALA A 59 3.25 -21.07 -49.09
CA ALA A 59 2.92 -21.78 -47.86
C ALA A 59 3.60 -21.11 -46.62
N MET A 60 4.87 -20.73 -46.75
CA MET A 60 5.58 -19.99 -45.68
C MET A 60 4.91 -18.66 -45.37
N PHE A 61 4.44 -17.93 -46.38
CA PHE A 61 3.71 -16.68 -46.14
C PHE A 61 2.40 -16.90 -45.38
N LEU A 62 1.64 -17.94 -45.71
CA LEU A 62 0.43 -18.31 -44.98
C LEU A 62 0.74 -18.71 -43.54
N ILE A 63 1.78 -19.51 -43.31
CA ILE A 63 2.23 -19.92 -41.97
C ILE A 63 2.66 -18.68 -41.17
N ALA A 64 3.42 -17.77 -41.75
CA ALA A 64 3.82 -16.52 -41.11
C ALA A 64 2.60 -15.65 -40.75
N LEU A 65 1.57 -15.62 -41.60
CA LEU A 65 0.32 -14.90 -41.31
C LEU A 65 -0.44 -15.53 -40.13
N ILE A 66 -0.51 -16.85 -40.05
CA ILE A 66 -1.12 -17.56 -38.91
C ILE A 66 -0.32 -17.28 -37.63
N GLY A 67 1.01 -17.32 -37.71
CA GLY A 67 1.90 -16.95 -36.60
C GLY A 67 1.67 -15.52 -36.12
N LEU A 68 1.55 -14.57 -37.04
CA LEU A 68 1.22 -13.17 -36.74
C LEU A 68 -0.12 -13.05 -35.98
N LEU A 69 -1.17 -13.73 -36.45
CA LEU A 69 -2.46 -13.75 -35.76
C LEU A 69 -2.36 -14.39 -34.37
N GLY A 70 -1.56 -15.43 -34.20
CA GLY A 70 -1.22 -16.02 -32.91
C GLY A 70 -0.55 -15.01 -31.97
N GLY A 71 0.49 -14.31 -32.46
CA GLY A 71 1.20 -13.28 -31.69
C GLY A 71 0.32 -12.09 -31.28
N LEU A 72 -0.52 -11.60 -32.21
CA LEU A 72 -1.50 -10.52 -31.94
C LEU A 72 -2.53 -10.98 -30.91
N GLY A 73 -3.08 -12.20 -31.06
CA GLY A 73 -4.00 -12.78 -30.09
C GLY A 73 -3.37 -12.93 -28.71
N GLY A 74 -2.17 -13.48 -28.63
CA GLY A 74 -1.42 -13.61 -27.39
C GLY A 74 -1.11 -12.25 -26.73
N GLY A 75 -0.81 -11.23 -27.52
CA GLY A 75 -0.66 -9.85 -27.04
C GLY A 75 -1.96 -9.29 -26.46
N HIS A 76 -3.05 -9.38 -27.20
CA HIS A 76 -4.36 -8.88 -26.80
C HIS A 76 -4.91 -9.57 -25.55
N PHE A 77 -4.99 -10.90 -25.56
CA PHE A 77 -5.50 -11.65 -24.42
C PHE A 77 -4.57 -11.55 -23.20
N GLY A 78 -3.25 -11.51 -23.40
CA GLY A 78 -2.28 -11.34 -22.32
C GLY A 78 -2.40 -9.98 -21.63
N ALA A 79 -2.57 -8.90 -22.41
CA ALA A 79 -2.82 -7.56 -21.87
C ALA A 79 -4.15 -7.50 -21.08
N LYS A 80 -5.24 -8.06 -21.67
CA LYS A 80 -6.55 -8.11 -21.03
C LYS A 80 -6.51 -8.92 -19.73
N ALA A 81 -5.84 -10.08 -19.72
CA ALA A 81 -5.71 -10.93 -18.55
C ALA A 81 -4.92 -10.24 -17.43
N SER A 82 -3.76 -9.64 -17.76
CA SER A 82 -2.88 -9.01 -16.77
C SER A 82 -3.47 -7.72 -16.20
N ALA A 83 -4.06 -6.87 -17.03
CA ALA A 83 -4.74 -5.66 -16.56
C ALA A 83 -5.98 -5.98 -15.71
N GLY A 84 -6.77 -6.99 -16.13
CA GLY A 84 -7.91 -7.47 -15.37
C GLY A 84 -7.51 -8.08 -14.02
N PHE A 85 -6.46 -8.88 -14.00
CA PHE A 85 -5.89 -9.41 -12.75
C PHE A 85 -5.48 -8.29 -11.80
N ALA A 86 -4.77 -7.27 -12.30
CA ALA A 86 -4.37 -6.10 -11.49
C ALA A 86 -5.57 -5.30 -10.97
N LYS A 87 -6.62 -5.11 -11.79
CA LYS A 87 -7.89 -4.50 -11.37
C LYS A 87 -8.47 -5.26 -10.18
N ASN A 88 -8.61 -6.58 -10.30
CA ASN A 88 -9.21 -7.41 -9.26
C ASN A 88 -8.37 -7.44 -7.97
N LEU A 89 -7.04 -7.41 -8.09
CA LEU A 89 -6.15 -7.28 -6.92
C LEU A 89 -6.39 -5.96 -6.18
N ARG A 90 -6.42 -4.83 -6.91
CA ARG A 90 -6.70 -3.51 -6.32
C ARG A 90 -8.06 -3.47 -5.64
N GLU A 91 -9.09 -3.99 -6.31
CA GLU A 91 -10.44 -4.06 -5.76
C GLU A 91 -10.50 -4.92 -4.49
N ALA A 92 -9.89 -6.10 -4.50
CA ALA A 92 -9.87 -7.00 -3.34
C ALA A 92 -9.13 -6.38 -2.15
N MET A 93 -7.97 -5.75 -2.41
CA MET A 93 -7.21 -5.05 -1.37
C MET A 93 -7.98 -3.85 -0.82
N PHE A 94 -8.51 -2.99 -1.69
CA PHE A 94 -9.22 -1.79 -1.28
C PHE A 94 -10.46 -2.14 -0.44
N ARG A 95 -11.23 -3.13 -0.89
CA ARG A 95 -12.40 -3.64 -0.14
C ARG A 95 -11.99 -4.16 1.24
N ASN A 96 -10.89 -4.92 1.32
CA ASN A 96 -10.42 -5.45 2.60
C ASN A 96 -9.90 -4.34 3.53
N ILE A 97 -9.19 -3.34 3.00
CA ILE A 97 -8.71 -2.19 3.78
C ILE A 97 -9.89 -1.42 4.43
N GLN A 98 -11.05 -1.35 3.78
CA GLN A 98 -12.25 -0.70 4.37
C GLN A 98 -12.79 -1.46 5.60
N THR A 99 -12.45 -2.73 5.77
CA THR A 99 -12.85 -3.52 6.95
C THR A 99 -11.82 -3.48 8.08
N PHE A 100 -10.67 -2.87 7.88
CA PHE A 100 -9.59 -2.84 8.86
C PHE A 100 -9.97 -2.04 10.10
N SER A 101 -9.56 -2.54 11.25
CA SER A 101 -9.52 -1.78 12.49
C SER A 101 -8.35 -0.77 12.50
N PHE A 102 -8.34 0.13 13.46
CA PHE A 102 -7.22 1.05 13.65
C PHE A 102 -5.91 0.29 13.90
N ALA A 103 -5.93 -0.78 14.68
CA ALA A 103 -4.76 -1.63 14.92
C ALA A 103 -4.19 -2.26 13.63
N ASN A 104 -5.05 -2.69 12.70
CA ASN A 104 -4.58 -3.15 11.39
C ASN A 104 -3.94 -2.01 10.58
N ILE A 105 -4.55 -0.81 10.58
CA ILE A 105 -4.02 0.37 9.84
C ILE A 105 -2.67 0.80 10.41
N ASP A 106 -2.51 0.82 11.71
CA ASP A 106 -1.25 1.18 12.38
C ASP A 106 -0.12 0.20 12.02
N ARG A 107 -0.43 -1.11 11.97
CA ARG A 107 0.51 -2.15 11.56
C ARG A 107 1.01 -1.98 10.13
N PHE A 108 0.13 -1.65 9.18
CA PHE A 108 0.48 -1.56 7.75
C PHE A 108 1.05 -0.22 7.31
N SER A 109 0.84 0.84 8.04
CA SER A 109 1.04 2.25 7.69
C SER A 109 0.33 2.67 6.38
N THR A 110 -0.15 3.91 6.32
CA THR A 110 -0.84 4.44 5.14
C THR A 110 0.05 4.45 3.89
N ALA A 111 1.31 4.87 4.03
CA ALA A 111 2.27 4.89 2.92
C ALA A 111 2.55 3.48 2.38
N GLY A 112 2.65 2.49 3.29
CA GLY A 112 2.82 1.09 2.94
C GLY A 112 1.63 0.53 2.14
N LEU A 113 0.40 0.84 2.54
CA LEU A 113 -0.82 0.44 1.82
C LEU A 113 -0.90 1.06 0.43
N VAL A 114 -0.57 2.35 0.28
CA VAL A 114 -0.52 3.03 -1.02
C VAL A 114 0.50 2.35 -1.95
N THR A 115 1.71 2.05 -1.46
CA THR A 115 2.74 1.35 -2.26
C THR A 115 2.27 -0.03 -2.72
N ARG A 116 1.56 -0.77 -1.86
CA ARG A 116 1.00 -2.09 -2.20
C ARG A 116 -0.09 -1.99 -3.27
N LEU A 117 -0.99 -0.99 -3.18
CA LEU A 117 -2.06 -0.76 -4.17
C LEU A 117 -1.56 -0.27 -5.53
N THR A 118 -0.41 0.37 -5.58
CA THR A 118 0.17 0.97 -6.80
C THR A 118 1.32 0.14 -7.35
N THR A 119 2.50 0.27 -6.78
CA THR A 119 3.75 -0.31 -7.28
C THR A 119 3.74 -1.84 -7.23
N ASP A 120 3.33 -2.44 -6.09
CA ASP A 120 3.36 -3.89 -5.95
C ASP A 120 2.36 -4.58 -6.88
N VAL A 121 1.16 -4.03 -7.04
CA VAL A 121 0.18 -4.55 -8.01
C VAL A 121 0.68 -4.41 -9.45
N THR A 122 1.36 -3.31 -9.79
CA THR A 122 1.95 -3.12 -11.13
C THR A 122 3.07 -4.14 -11.40
N ASN A 123 3.92 -4.43 -10.41
CA ASN A 123 4.93 -5.47 -10.51
C ASN A 123 4.31 -6.85 -10.74
N LEU A 124 3.22 -7.17 -10.03
CA LEU A 124 2.47 -8.42 -10.22
C LEU A 124 1.78 -8.49 -11.58
N GLN A 125 1.24 -7.39 -12.07
CA GLN A 125 0.65 -7.29 -13.40
C GLN A 125 1.66 -7.65 -14.49
N ASN A 126 2.85 -7.03 -14.42
CA ASN A 126 3.93 -7.27 -15.38
C ASN A 126 4.45 -8.72 -15.30
N ALA A 127 4.65 -9.23 -14.08
CA ALA A 127 5.07 -10.62 -13.88
C ALA A 127 4.02 -11.60 -14.42
N TYR A 128 2.74 -11.36 -14.16
CA TYR A 128 1.66 -12.21 -14.65
C TYR A 128 1.59 -12.22 -16.18
N GLN A 129 1.73 -11.06 -16.82
CA GLN A 129 1.80 -10.96 -18.27
C GLN A 129 2.99 -11.74 -18.85
N MET A 130 4.17 -11.62 -18.22
CA MET A 130 5.35 -12.38 -18.65
C MET A 130 5.19 -13.89 -18.44
N ILE A 131 4.59 -14.31 -17.33
CA ILE A 131 4.30 -15.73 -17.10
C ILE A 131 3.40 -16.27 -18.21
N LEU A 132 2.31 -15.61 -18.53
CA LEU A 132 1.36 -16.07 -19.55
C LEU A 132 1.97 -16.14 -20.95
N ARG A 133 2.85 -15.21 -21.31
CA ARG A 133 3.44 -15.13 -22.65
C ARG A 133 4.78 -15.85 -22.73
N MET A 134 5.76 -15.45 -21.90
CA MET A 134 7.15 -15.86 -22.05
C MET A 134 7.44 -17.23 -21.44
N CYS A 135 6.81 -17.58 -20.29
CA CYS A 135 6.95 -18.92 -19.73
C CYS A 135 6.28 -20.01 -20.57
N THR A 136 5.38 -19.63 -21.47
CA THR A 136 4.82 -20.56 -22.46
C THR A 136 5.69 -20.58 -23.72
N ARG A 137 6.02 -19.42 -24.27
CA ARG A 137 6.74 -19.28 -25.53
C ARG A 137 8.16 -19.86 -25.47
N ALA A 138 8.96 -19.43 -24.49
CA ALA A 138 10.40 -19.78 -24.47
C ALA A 138 10.67 -21.29 -24.30
N PRO A 139 10.07 -22.01 -23.31
CA PRO A 139 10.26 -23.44 -23.20
C PRO A 139 9.74 -24.22 -24.40
N LEU A 140 8.55 -23.83 -24.90
CA LEU A 140 7.93 -24.52 -26.04
C LEU A 140 8.74 -24.35 -27.33
N SER A 141 9.20 -23.11 -27.61
CA SER A 141 10.07 -22.85 -28.77
C SER A 141 11.40 -23.61 -28.69
N MET A 142 11.99 -23.69 -27.49
CA MET A 142 13.20 -24.44 -27.27
C MET A 142 12.98 -25.95 -27.49
N ILE A 143 11.86 -26.51 -26.99
CA ILE A 143 11.51 -27.91 -27.17
C ILE A 143 11.24 -28.22 -28.65
N CYS A 144 10.41 -27.39 -29.31
CA CYS A 144 10.08 -27.57 -30.73
C CYS A 144 11.34 -27.48 -31.63
N ALA A 145 12.18 -26.47 -31.41
CA ALA A 145 13.44 -26.32 -32.15
C ALA A 145 14.40 -27.52 -31.91
N MET A 146 14.46 -28.04 -30.67
CA MET A 146 15.27 -29.23 -30.35
C MET A 146 14.70 -30.47 -31.04
N VAL A 147 13.39 -30.69 -31.01
CA VAL A 147 12.74 -31.82 -31.72
C VAL A 147 13.02 -31.76 -33.22
N MET A 148 12.84 -30.60 -33.86
CA MET A 148 13.11 -30.40 -35.27
C MET A 148 14.60 -30.66 -35.61
N SER A 149 15.50 -30.22 -34.74
CA SER A 149 16.94 -30.50 -34.88
C SER A 149 17.27 -31.98 -34.83
N TYR A 150 16.59 -32.75 -33.95
CA TYR A 150 16.75 -34.21 -33.90
C TYR A 150 16.15 -34.91 -35.12
N VAL A 151 15.06 -34.41 -35.68
CA VAL A 151 14.46 -34.93 -36.92
C VAL A 151 15.41 -34.76 -38.11
N ILE A 152 16.09 -33.61 -38.20
CA ILE A 152 17.03 -33.32 -39.30
C ILE A 152 18.33 -34.08 -39.13
N CYS A 153 19.05 -33.90 -38.02
CA CYS A 153 20.35 -34.56 -37.81
C CYS A 153 20.64 -34.76 -36.32
N PRO A 154 20.45 -35.98 -35.74
CA PRO A 154 20.72 -36.29 -34.34
C PRO A 154 22.14 -35.99 -33.88
N ARG A 155 23.14 -36.17 -34.77
CA ARG A 155 24.55 -35.92 -34.43
C ARG A 155 24.79 -34.44 -34.14
N LEU A 156 24.24 -33.54 -34.92
CA LEU A 156 24.35 -32.09 -34.71
C LEU A 156 23.45 -31.61 -33.57
N ALA A 157 22.26 -32.19 -33.40
CA ALA A 157 21.33 -31.86 -32.30
C ALA A 157 21.96 -32.13 -30.92
N ASN A 158 22.78 -33.13 -30.75
CA ASN A 158 23.52 -33.40 -29.51
C ASN A 158 24.43 -32.22 -29.09
N ILE A 159 24.96 -31.43 -30.05
CA ILE A 159 25.76 -30.23 -29.75
C ILE A 159 24.89 -29.20 -29.00
N TYR A 160 23.66 -29.00 -29.46
CA TYR A 160 22.71 -28.07 -28.79
C TYR A 160 22.32 -28.58 -27.43
N LEU A 161 22.00 -29.87 -27.30
CA LEU A 161 21.63 -30.46 -26.01
C LEU A 161 22.72 -30.25 -24.97
N LEU A 162 23.99 -30.55 -25.37
CA LEU A 162 25.15 -30.34 -24.49
C LEU A 162 25.32 -28.84 -24.15
N ALA A 163 25.21 -27.96 -25.15
CA ALA A 163 25.31 -26.52 -24.93
C ALA A 163 24.21 -25.98 -23.99
N VAL A 164 22.98 -26.43 -24.17
CA VAL A 164 21.84 -26.03 -23.28
C VAL A 164 22.07 -26.51 -21.85
N LEU A 165 22.56 -27.75 -21.66
CA LEU A 165 22.84 -28.28 -20.31
C LEU A 165 23.99 -27.52 -19.63
N ILE A 166 25.09 -27.30 -20.34
CA ILE A 166 26.26 -26.57 -19.81
C ILE A 166 25.84 -25.11 -19.49
N LEU A 167 25.28 -24.43 -20.48
CA LEU A 167 24.87 -23.02 -20.34
C LEU A 167 23.78 -22.84 -19.28
N GLY A 168 22.77 -23.72 -19.27
CA GLY A 168 21.71 -23.71 -18.25
C GLY A 168 22.27 -23.86 -16.84
N THR A 169 23.23 -24.77 -16.66
CA THR A 169 23.92 -24.97 -15.37
C THR A 169 24.71 -23.71 -14.97
N ILE A 170 25.48 -23.13 -15.89
CA ILE A 170 26.27 -21.92 -15.63
C ILE A 170 25.33 -20.75 -15.27
N LEU A 171 24.25 -20.55 -16.04
CA LEU A 171 23.27 -19.50 -15.79
C LEU A 171 22.59 -19.68 -14.43
N MET A 172 22.22 -20.91 -14.08
CA MET A 172 21.62 -21.22 -12.78
C MET A 172 22.58 -20.88 -11.62
N LEU A 173 23.83 -21.24 -11.71
CA LEU A 173 24.86 -20.95 -10.71
C LEU A 173 25.13 -19.44 -10.60
N LEU A 174 25.24 -18.74 -11.73
CA LEU A 174 25.35 -17.27 -11.76
C LEU A 174 24.16 -16.60 -11.08
N MET A 175 22.96 -17.06 -11.37
CA MET A 175 21.72 -16.53 -10.83
C MET A 175 21.60 -16.71 -9.31
N MET A 176 21.92 -17.91 -8.81
CA MET A 176 21.93 -18.17 -7.36
C MET A 176 22.92 -17.24 -6.64
N LYS A 177 24.10 -17.03 -7.22
CA LYS A 177 25.13 -16.15 -6.65
C LYS A 177 24.73 -14.68 -6.73
N THR A 178 24.17 -14.26 -7.85
CA THR A 178 23.69 -12.89 -8.09
C THR A 178 22.53 -12.53 -7.15
N HIS A 179 21.58 -13.43 -6.93
CA HIS A 179 20.46 -13.23 -6.00
C HIS A 179 20.94 -12.85 -4.59
N ARG A 180 21.99 -13.52 -4.09
CA ARG A 180 22.57 -13.22 -2.77
C ARG A 180 23.15 -11.79 -2.69
N TYR A 181 23.81 -11.34 -3.77
CA TYR A 181 24.34 -9.96 -3.80
C TYR A 181 23.22 -8.93 -3.93
N PHE A 182 22.18 -9.19 -4.73
CA PHE A 182 21.05 -8.28 -4.85
C PHE A 182 20.29 -8.10 -3.54
N SER A 183 20.11 -9.14 -2.74
CA SER A 183 19.51 -9.02 -1.41
C SER A 183 20.30 -8.04 -0.53
N GLN A 184 21.63 -8.08 -0.58
CA GLN A 184 22.49 -7.13 0.15
C GLN A 184 22.43 -5.72 -0.46
N VAL A 185 22.30 -5.59 -1.78
CA VAL A 185 22.11 -4.28 -2.45
C VAL A 185 20.84 -3.62 -1.96
N PHE A 186 19.71 -4.35 -1.89
CA PHE A 186 18.43 -3.82 -1.42
C PHE A 186 18.51 -3.36 0.03
N GLU A 187 19.16 -4.12 0.92
CA GLU A 187 19.39 -3.71 2.31
C GLU A 187 20.16 -2.36 2.40
N LYS A 188 21.24 -2.23 1.61
CA LYS A 188 22.02 -0.97 1.56
C LYS A 188 21.26 0.18 0.89
N TYR A 189 20.36 -0.13 -0.02
CA TYR A 189 19.49 0.85 -0.66
C TYR A 189 18.42 1.37 0.32
N ASP A 190 17.89 0.50 1.18
CA ASP A 190 16.95 0.90 2.24
C ASP A 190 17.63 1.80 3.29
N GLU A 191 18.88 1.50 3.68
CA GLU A 191 19.70 2.38 4.53
C GLU A 191 19.90 3.78 3.90
N LEU A 192 20.19 3.82 2.59
CA LEU A 192 20.34 5.08 1.85
C LEU A 192 19.03 5.86 1.82
N ASN A 193 17.91 5.20 1.50
CA ASN A 193 16.60 5.82 1.46
C ASN A 193 16.18 6.38 2.82
N ALA A 194 16.40 5.63 3.90
CA ALA A 194 16.15 6.11 5.26
C ALA A 194 16.96 7.38 5.58
N SER A 195 18.25 7.39 5.21
CA SER A 195 19.10 8.56 5.40
C SER A 195 18.63 9.79 4.59
N VAL A 196 18.19 9.58 3.34
CA VAL A 196 17.63 10.65 2.50
C VAL A 196 16.32 11.17 3.08
N GLN A 197 15.42 10.28 3.48
CA GLN A 197 14.12 10.65 4.05
C GLN A 197 14.29 11.44 5.35
N GLU A 198 15.20 11.01 6.23
CA GLU A 198 15.54 11.71 7.47
C GLU A 198 16.06 13.13 7.17
N ASN A 199 17.03 13.25 6.24
CA ASN A 199 17.62 14.53 5.86
C ASN A 199 16.59 15.48 5.24
N VAL A 200 15.78 15.01 4.27
CA VAL A 200 14.76 15.83 3.59
C VAL A 200 13.68 16.27 4.57
N SER A 201 13.23 15.38 5.46
CA SER A 201 12.25 15.71 6.50
C SER A 201 12.82 16.73 7.50
N GLY A 202 14.10 16.57 7.88
CA GLY A 202 14.82 17.43 8.80
C GLY A 202 15.58 18.58 8.15
N ILE A 203 15.38 18.90 6.87
CA ILE A 203 16.23 19.86 6.13
C ILE A 203 16.31 21.24 6.77
N ARG A 204 15.23 21.69 7.41
CA ARG A 204 15.22 22.97 8.15
C ARG A 204 16.18 22.94 9.35
N VAL A 205 16.25 21.80 10.04
CA VAL A 205 17.18 21.60 11.16
C VAL A 205 18.61 21.57 10.65
N VAL A 206 18.89 20.81 9.58
CA VAL A 206 20.22 20.78 8.95
C VAL A 206 20.69 22.18 8.59
N LYS A 207 19.79 23.00 8.01
CA LYS A 207 20.07 24.40 7.66
C LYS A 207 20.27 25.30 8.88
N ALA A 208 19.40 25.16 9.90
CA ALA A 208 19.47 25.97 11.11
C ALA A 208 20.77 25.73 11.92
N TYR A 209 21.27 24.49 11.90
CA TYR A 209 22.51 24.13 12.62
C TYR A 209 23.75 24.09 11.75
N VAL A 210 23.66 24.50 10.46
CA VAL A 210 24.80 24.54 9.50
C VAL A 210 25.52 23.19 9.43
N ARG A 211 24.75 22.10 9.25
CA ARG A 211 25.27 20.72 9.24
C ARG A 211 25.27 20.09 7.84
N GLU A 212 25.22 20.89 6.78
CA GLU A 212 25.14 20.39 5.40
C GLU A 212 26.35 19.50 5.04
N ASP A 213 27.55 19.85 5.48
CA ASP A 213 28.74 19.08 5.11
C ASP A 213 28.78 17.72 5.83
N TYR A 214 28.32 17.65 7.07
CA TYR A 214 28.14 16.39 7.79
C TYR A 214 27.14 15.47 7.07
N GLU A 215 26.01 16.01 6.65
CA GLU A 215 24.98 15.24 5.95
C GLU A 215 25.44 14.82 4.54
N LYS A 216 26.21 15.65 3.82
CA LYS A 216 26.84 15.27 2.55
C LYS A 216 27.81 14.10 2.72
N GLU A 217 28.63 14.11 3.77
CA GLU A 217 29.56 13.01 4.06
C GLU A 217 28.81 11.72 4.39
N ARG A 218 27.77 11.79 5.25
CA ARG A 218 26.89 10.68 5.61
C ARG A 218 26.22 10.07 4.38
N PHE A 219 25.64 10.90 3.51
CA PHE A 219 25.04 10.48 2.25
C PHE A 219 26.08 9.85 1.31
N THR A 220 27.24 10.47 1.15
CA THR A 220 28.32 9.96 0.30
C THR A 220 28.78 8.58 0.75
N LYS A 221 28.90 8.34 2.05
CA LYS A 221 29.26 7.03 2.63
C LYS A 221 28.18 5.98 2.33
N ALA A 222 26.92 6.31 2.57
CA ALA A 222 25.80 5.40 2.27
C ALA A 222 25.72 5.09 0.76
N SER A 223 25.81 6.09 -0.10
CA SER A 223 25.85 5.97 -1.56
C SER A 223 27.02 5.10 -2.04
N LYS A 224 28.22 5.27 -1.46
CA LYS A 224 29.39 4.46 -1.78
C LYS A 224 29.22 2.99 -1.39
N ASN A 225 28.52 2.71 -0.29
CA ASN A 225 28.19 1.34 0.12
C ASN A 225 27.26 0.68 -0.90
N VAL A 226 26.17 1.36 -1.30
CA VAL A 226 25.27 0.89 -2.37
C VAL A 226 26.06 0.66 -3.66
N TYR A 227 26.86 1.65 -4.11
CA TYR A 227 27.69 1.54 -5.30
C TYR A 227 28.60 0.30 -5.26
N SER A 228 29.31 0.08 -4.14
CA SER A 228 30.26 -1.04 -4.02
C SER A 228 29.57 -2.40 -4.13
N MET A 229 28.39 -2.53 -3.54
CA MET A 229 27.59 -3.76 -3.61
C MET A 229 26.96 -3.94 -4.99
N PHE A 230 26.46 -2.86 -5.59
CA PHE A 230 25.88 -2.87 -6.93
C PHE A 230 26.92 -3.30 -7.98
N VAL A 231 28.15 -2.74 -7.91
CA VAL A 231 29.25 -3.13 -8.80
C VAL A 231 29.60 -4.61 -8.66
N LYS A 232 29.58 -5.18 -7.44
CA LYS A 232 29.81 -6.64 -7.24
C LYS A 232 28.71 -7.49 -7.89
N ALA A 233 27.45 -7.08 -7.76
CA ALA A 233 26.33 -7.76 -8.39
C ALA A 233 26.40 -7.65 -9.93
N GLU A 234 26.65 -6.44 -10.45
CA GLU A 234 26.68 -6.14 -11.87
C GLU A 234 27.85 -6.85 -12.59
N LYS A 235 29.02 -6.98 -11.96
CA LYS A 235 30.13 -7.77 -12.49
C LYS A 235 29.77 -9.23 -12.76
N LEU A 236 28.87 -9.81 -11.95
CA LEU A 236 28.38 -11.16 -12.20
C LEU A 236 27.36 -11.22 -13.33
N ILE A 237 26.46 -10.23 -13.38
CA ILE A 237 25.47 -10.14 -14.46
C ILE A 237 26.13 -9.87 -15.79
N SER A 238 27.14 -8.99 -15.83
CA SER A 238 27.84 -8.64 -17.05
C SER A 238 28.57 -9.84 -17.69
N LEU A 239 28.86 -10.90 -16.93
CA LEU A 239 29.39 -12.16 -17.48
C LEU A 239 28.36 -12.95 -18.29
N ASN A 240 27.06 -12.70 -18.07
CA ASN A 240 26.00 -13.43 -18.74
C ASN A 240 26.07 -13.28 -20.28
N ALA A 241 26.14 -12.03 -20.77
CA ALA A 241 26.19 -11.77 -22.22
C ALA A 241 27.43 -12.36 -22.92
N PRO A 242 28.67 -12.20 -22.43
CA PRO A 242 29.85 -12.84 -23.03
C PRO A 242 29.78 -14.36 -23.02
N ILE A 243 29.36 -15.00 -21.94
CA ILE A 243 29.22 -16.46 -21.85
C ILE A 243 28.19 -16.96 -22.86
N MET A 244 27.04 -16.31 -22.95
CA MET A 244 26.02 -16.59 -23.94
C MET A 244 26.57 -16.48 -25.36
N GLN A 245 27.22 -15.36 -25.67
CA GLN A 245 27.74 -15.10 -27.00
C GLN A 245 28.85 -16.08 -27.39
N PHE A 246 29.74 -16.41 -26.46
CA PHE A 246 30.76 -17.43 -26.65
C PHE A 246 30.13 -18.79 -26.96
N THR A 247 29.09 -19.18 -26.21
CA THR A 247 28.39 -20.47 -26.45
C THR A 247 27.70 -20.48 -27.80
N VAL A 248 27.02 -19.39 -28.19
CA VAL A 248 26.36 -19.26 -29.51
C VAL A 248 27.37 -19.43 -30.63
N TYR A 249 28.47 -18.68 -30.62
CA TYR A 249 29.49 -18.78 -31.67
C TYR A 249 30.19 -20.11 -31.67
N THR A 250 30.43 -20.71 -30.51
CA THR A 250 30.99 -22.06 -30.44
C THR A 250 30.07 -23.10 -31.08
N CYS A 251 28.76 -23.02 -30.79
CA CYS A 251 27.77 -23.89 -31.45
C CYS A 251 27.75 -23.68 -32.96
N ILE A 252 27.69 -22.41 -33.43
CA ILE A 252 27.69 -22.08 -34.86
C ILE A 252 28.94 -22.66 -35.54
N LEU A 253 30.13 -22.46 -34.97
CA LEU A 253 31.38 -22.98 -35.51
C LEU A 253 31.41 -24.52 -35.60
N LEU A 254 30.98 -25.19 -34.52
CA LEU A 254 30.94 -26.66 -34.50
C LEU A 254 29.95 -27.23 -35.51
N ILE A 255 28.76 -26.61 -35.59
CA ILE A 255 27.72 -27.04 -36.52
C ILE A 255 28.14 -26.79 -37.97
N SER A 256 28.71 -25.61 -38.26
CA SER A 256 29.20 -25.29 -39.57
C SER A 256 30.33 -26.24 -39.99
N TRP A 257 31.28 -26.51 -39.09
CA TRP A 257 32.41 -27.39 -39.39
C TRP A 257 31.99 -28.85 -39.58
N ILE A 258 31.25 -29.42 -38.61
CA ILE A 258 30.81 -30.83 -38.69
C ILE A 258 29.72 -30.97 -39.76
N GLY A 259 28.80 -30.02 -39.88
CA GLY A 259 27.72 -29.97 -40.87
C GLY A 259 28.27 -29.90 -42.30
N ALA A 260 29.25 -29.04 -42.58
CA ALA A 260 29.89 -28.95 -43.88
C ALA A 260 30.54 -30.30 -44.28
N ARG A 261 31.18 -31.02 -43.34
CA ARG A 261 31.70 -32.37 -43.60
C ARG A 261 30.59 -33.35 -43.97
N LEU A 262 29.44 -33.30 -43.28
CA LEU A 262 28.29 -34.15 -43.56
C LEU A 262 27.65 -33.82 -44.91
N VAL A 263 27.63 -32.56 -45.31
CA VAL A 263 27.15 -32.12 -46.64
C VAL A 263 28.06 -32.65 -47.73
N VAL A 264 29.39 -32.52 -47.60
CA VAL A 264 30.36 -33.07 -48.57
C VAL A 264 30.24 -34.58 -48.69
N GLN A 265 29.88 -35.28 -47.59
CA GLN A 265 29.62 -36.72 -47.58
C GLN A 265 28.22 -37.09 -48.08
N SER A 266 27.41 -36.13 -48.55
CA SER A 266 26.02 -36.31 -49.01
C SER A 266 25.09 -36.94 -47.97
N SER A 267 25.42 -36.80 -46.68
CA SER A 267 24.61 -37.29 -45.55
C SER A 267 23.74 -36.20 -44.91
N LEU A 268 23.87 -34.96 -45.36
CA LEU A 268 23.09 -33.80 -44.97
C LEU A 268 22.94 -32.88 -46.20
N THR A 269 21.83 -32.18 -46.32
CA THR A 269 21.64 -31.19 -47.38
C THR A 269 22.12 -29.79 -46.96
N THR A 270 22.26 -28.89 -47.93
CA THR A 270 22.65 -27.50 -47.66
C THR A 270 21.52 -26.75 -46.92
N GLY A 271 20.28 -27.02 -47.30
CA GLY A 271 19.10 -26.44 -46.66
C GLY A 271 18.94 -26.91 -45.20
N ASP A 272 19.18 -28.22 -44.96
CA ASP A 272 19.19 -28.77 -43.60
C ASP A 272 20.23 -28.10 -42.70
N LEU A 273 21.45 -27.85 -43.21
CA LEU A 273 22.48 -27.16 -42.45
C LEU A 273 22.07 -25.73 -42.07
N MET A 274 21.45 -25.00 -43.00
CA MET A 274 20.93 -23.65 -42.75
C MET A 274 19.81 -23.67 -41.69
N SER A 275 18.90 -24.64 -41.74
CA SER A 275 17.86 -24.83 -40.73
C SER A 275 18.44 -25.13 -39.35
N MET A 276 19.46 -25.97 -39.29
CA MET A 276 20.15 -26.29 -38.04
C MET A 276 20.80 -25.04 -37.41
N LEU A 277 21.43 -24.17 -38.19
CA LEU A 277 21.98 -22.89 -37.70
C LEU A 277 20.89 -21.98 -37.13
N THR A 278 19.74 -21.90 -37.79
CA THR A 278 18.59 -21.11 -37.35
C THR A 278 18.02 -21.64 -36.01
N TYR A 279 17.83 -22.98 -35.91
CA TYR A 279 17.35 -23.55 -34.64
C TYR A 279 18.34 -23.36 -33.49
N SER A 280 19.67 -23.39 -33.77
CA SER A 280 20.71 -23.07 -32.80
C SER A 280 20.48 -21.68 -32.17
N MET A 281 20.31 -20.69 -33.02
CA MET A 281 20.04 -19.32 -32.58
C MET A 281 18.76 -19.23 -31.72
N ASN A 282 17.67 -19.85 -32.18
CA ASN A 282 16.40 -19.86 -31.48
C ASN A 282 16.49 -20.51 -30.11
N ILE A 283 17.13 -21.65 -29.98
CA ILE A 283 17.31 -22.38 -28.72
C ILE A 283 18.06 -21.51 -27.69
N LEU A 284 19.17 -20.92 -28.10
CA LEU A 284 20.04 -20.17 -27.21
C LEU A 284 19.40 -18.81 -26.81
N MET A 285 18.71 -18.14 -27.74
CA MET A 285 17.96 -16.92 -27.42
C MET A 285 16.80 -17.16 -26.45
N ASN A 286 16.06 -18.26 -26.64
CA ASN A 286 14.99 -18.61 -25.71
C ASN A 286 15.49 -18.98 -24.31
N LEU A 287 16.67 -19.58 -24.20
CA LEU A 287 17.32 -19.87 -22.92
C LEU A 287 17.68 -18.56 -22.18
N MET A 288 18.19 -17.56 -22.90
CA MET A 288 18.46 -16.23 -22.34
C MET A 288 17.16 -15.53 -21.86
N MET A 289 16.11 -15.59 -22.68
CA MET A 289 14.81 -15.03 -22.32
C MET A 289 14.24 -15.70 -21.05
N LEU A 290 14.35 -17.02 -20.93
CA LEU A 290 13.90 -17.77 -19.75
C LEU A 290 14.64 -17.34 -18.49
N SER A 291 15.94 -17.09 -18.59
CA SER A 291 16.76 -16.56 -17.50
C SER A 291 16.24 -15.19 -17.02
N MET A 292 15.93 -14.26 -17.94
CA MET A 292 15.40 -12.93 -17.62
C MET A 292 14.02 -13.01 -16.95
N VAL A 293 13.14 -13.87 -17.45
CA VAL A 293 11.81 -14.09 -16.88
C VAL A 293 11.90 -14.61 -15.44
N PHE A 294 12.83 -15.52 -15.17
CA PHE A 294 13.02 -16.05 -13.81
C PHE A 294 13.43 -14.95 -12.81
N VAL A 295 14.34 -14.03 -13.20
CA VAL A 295 14.72 -12.88 -12.36
C VAL A 295 13.49 -12.05 -12.03
N MET A 296 12.69 -11.73 -13.03
CA MET A 296 11.51 -10.88 -12.85
C MET A 296 10.45 -11.53 -11.95
N ILE A 297 10.20 -12.84 -12.11
CA ILE A 297 9.29 -13.58 -11.23
C ILE A 297 9.80 -13.54 -9.78
N THR A 298 11.10 -13.73 -9.57
CA THR A 298 11.72 -13.72 -8.25
C THR A 298 11.57 -12.33 -7.58
N MET A 299 11.80 -11.25 -8.32
CA MET A 299 11.59 -9.88 -7.82
C MET A 299 10.13 -9.61 -7.48
N SER A 300 9.20 -10.09 -8.32
CA SER A 300 7.77 -9.89 -8.11
C SER A 300 7.19 -10.74 -6.98
N ALA A 301 7.88 -11.80 -6.55
CA ALA A 301 7.42 -12.66 -5.45
C ALA A 301 7.34 -11.92 -4.10
N ALA A 302 8.21 -10.92 -3.87
CA ALA A 302 8.15 -10.06 -2.69
C ALA A 302 6.89 -9.20 -2.71
N SER A 303 6.59 -8.53 -3.84
CA SER A 303 5.35 -7.78 -4.05
C SER A 303 4.12 -8.68 -3.87
N GLY A 304 4.17 -9.92 -4.36
CA GLY A 304 3.11 -10.91 -4.20
C GLY A 304 2.82 -11.27 -2.74
N ARG A 305 3.85 -11.38 -1.90
CA ARG A 305 3.67 -11.62 -0.47
C ARG A 305 2.97 -10.45 0.21
N ARG A 306 3.43 -9.21 -0.03
CA ARG A 306 2.84 -7.99 0.55
C ARG A 306 1.38 -7.78 0.14
N VAL A 307 1.04 -8.03 -1.13
CA VAL A 307 -0.34 -7.94 -1.63
C VAL A 307 -1.21 -9.04 -1.03
N ALA A 308 -0.72 -10.28 -0.99
CA ALA A 308 -1.47 -11.39 -0.41
C ALA A 308 -1.69 -11.23 1.11
N GLU A 309 -0.76 -10.60 1.82
CA GLU A 309 -0.89 -10.25 3.23
C GLU A 309 -2.08 -9.31 3.44
N VAL A 310 -2.18 -8.22 2.68
CA VAL A 310 -3.31 -7.28 2.78
C VAL A 310 -4.64 -7.94 2.42
N ILE A 311 -4.69 -8.78 1.37
CA ILE A 311 -5.92 -9.48 0.98
C ILE A 311 -6.36 -10.52 2.04
N GLY A 312 -5.40 -11.13 2.73
CA GLY A 312 -5.65 -12.17 3.72
C GLY A 312 -5.78 -11.68 5.15
N GLU A 313 -5.51 -10.40 5.40
CA GLU A 313 -5.62 -9.80 6.73
C GLU A 313 -7.08 -9.75 7.18
N GLN A 314 -7.31 -10.05 8.44
CA GLN A 314 -8.64 -9.97 9.04
C GLN A 314 -8.68 -8.81 10.03
N SER A 315 -9.82 -8.12 10.09
CA SER A 315 -10.04 -7.09 11.10
C SER A 315 -9.91 -7.69 12.50
N THR A 316 -9.18 -7.00 13.38
CA THR A 316 -9.08 -7.38 14.79
C THR A 316 -10.39 -7.11 15.55
N LEU A 317 -11.24 -6.22 15.01
CA LEU A 317 -12.55 -5.89 15.55
C LEU A 317 -13.63 -6.48 14.67
N THR A 318 -14.50 -7.29 15.28
CA THR A 318 -15.65 -7.92 14.62
C THR A 318 -16.91 -7.74 15.44
N ASN A 319 -18.06 -7.75 14.78
CA ASN A 319 -19.33 -7.77 15.46
C ASN A 319 -19.54 -9.13 16.17
N PRO A 320 -20.21 -9.16 17.33
CA PRO A 320 -20.62 -10.41 17.96
C PRO A 320 -21.67 -11.13 17.12
N ALA A 321 -21.94 -12.40 17.45
CA ALA A 321 -22.90 -13.22 16.70
C ALA A 321 -24.33 -12.67 16.77
N GLN A 322 -24.67 -11.97 17.83
CA GLN A 322 -25.97 -11.28 18.03
C GLN A 322 -25.68 -9.88 18.52
N PRO A 323 -25.44 -8.90 17.61
CA PRO A 323 -25.12 -7.54 18.00
C PRO A 323 -26.35 -6.78 18.47
N ASP A 324 -26.13 -5.91 19.44
CA ASP A 324 -27.11 -4.90 19.85
C ASP A 324 -27.12 -3.73 18.87
N TYR A 325 -28.31 -3.34 18.40
CA TYR A 325 -28.51 -2.25 17.43
C TYR A 325 -29.09 -0.99 18.07
N GLU A 326 -29.10 -0.87 19.39
CA GLU A 326 -29.61 0.29 20.10
C GLU A 326 -28.70 0.61 21.28
N VAL A 327 -28.18 1.86 21.30
CA VAL A 327 -27.49 2.43 22.45
C VAL A 327 -28.52 3.19 23.27
N PRO A 328 -28.84 2.79 24.51
CA PRO A 328 -29.94 3.38 25.28
C PRO A 328 -29.73 4.86 25.61
N ASP A 329 -28.56 5.21 26.15
CA ASP A 329 -28.19 6.56 26.55
C ASP A 329 -26.68 6.82 26.42
N GLY A 330 -26.23 8.03 26.80
CA GLY A 330 -24.83 8.44 26.74
C GLY A 330 -24.02 8.17 28.01
N SER A 331 -24.47 7.27 28.91
CA SER A 331 -23.68 6.91 30.09
C SER A 331 -22.45 6.07 29.71
N ILE A 332 -21.34 6.26 30.44
CA ILE A 332 -20.07 5.58 30.18
C ILE A 332 -19.54 5.01 31.49
N ARG A 333 -19.07 3.76 31.47
CA ARG A 333 -18.44 3.14 32.63
C ARG A 333 -17.25 2.30 32.19
N PHE A 334 -16.14 2.50 32.87
CA PHE A 334 -14.94 1.67 32.78
C PHE A 334 -14.86 0.81 34.03
N GLU A 335 -14.60 -0.48 33.87
CA GLU A 335 -14.44 -1.43 34.96
C GLU A 335 -13.09 -2.15 34.82
N HIS A 336 -12.14 -1.84 35.70
CA HIS A 336 -10.80 -2.43 35.76
C HIS A 336 -10.10 -2.45 34.40
N VAL A 337 -10.18 -1.34 33.65
CA VAL A 337 -9.71 -1.28 32.26
C VAL A 337 -8.21 -1.09 32.21
N SER A 338 -7.52 -2.06 31.60
CA SER A 338 -6.13 -1.93 31.17
C SER A 338 -6.04 -2.06 29.65
N PHE A 339 -5.15 -1.28 29.03
CA PHE A 339 -5.02 -1.23 27.58
C PHE A 339 -3.57 -1.01 27.12
N ASP A 340 -3.19 -1.72 26.07
CA ASP A 340 -1.97 -1.51 25.29
C ASP A 340 -2.25 -1.75 23.80
N TYR A 341 -1.61 -0.95 22.91
CA TYR A 341 -1.81 -1.05 21.45
C TYR A 341 -1.29 -2.35 20.84
N HIS A 342 -0.32 -3.00 21.48
CA HIS A 342 0.29 -4.25 21.04
C HIS A 342 -0.16 -5.46 21.87
N GLY A 343 -1.03 -5.22 22.88
CA GLY A 343 -1.54 -6.24 23.78
C GLY A 343 -0.52 -6.67 24.84
N ASP A 344 0.45 -5.81 25.16
CA ASP A 344 1.39 -6.04 26.26
C ASP A 344 0.67 -5.88 27.60
N ARG A 345 0.53 -6.98 28.33
CA ARG A 345 -0.12 -6.99 29.65
C ARG A 345 0.81 -6.59 30.79
N GLU A 346 2.12 -6.66 30.57
CA GLU A 346 3.10 -6.32 31.59
C GLU A 346 3.33 -4.80 31.68
N HIS A 347 3.22 -4.10 30.55
CA HIS A 347 3.44 -2.66 30.47
C HIS A 347 2.25 -1.93 29.81
N PRO A 348 1.05 -1.99 30.40
CA PRO A 348 -0.13 -1.35 29.81
C PRO A 348 0.00 0.17 29.81
N ILE A 349 -0.54 0.79 28.75
CA ILE A 349 -0.60 2.24 28.55
C ILE A 349 -1.71 2.87 29.42
N LEU A 350 -2.84 2.15 29.61
CA LEU A 350 -3.85 2.45 30.62
C LEU A 350 -3.82 1.34 31.66
N LYS A 351 -3.87 1.72 32.95
CA LYS A 351 -3.62 0.83 34.09
C LYS A 351 -4.79 0.89 35.04
N ASP A 352 -5.58 -0.20 35.07
CA ASP A 352 -6.65 -0.43 36.05
C ASP A 352 -7.58 0.79 36.23
N VAL A 353 -8.18 1.26 35.12
CA VAL A 353 -9.02 2.44 35.09
C VAL A 353 -10.44 2.09 35.50
N ASP A 354 -10.93 2.71 36.59
CA ASP A 354 -12.33 2.68 37.03
C ASP A 354 -12.94 4.09 36.94
N LEU A 355 -14.04 4.23 36.20
CA LEU A 355 -14.65 5.51 35.91
C LEU A 355 -16.16 5.36 35.63
N THR A 356 -16.97 6.26 36.15
CA THR A 356 -18.40 6.34 35.81
C THR A 356 -18.79 7.77 35.45
N ILE A 357 -19.36 7.92 34.24
CA ILE A 357 -19.87 9.17 33.67
C ILE A 357 -21.36 9.00 33.41
N HIS A 358 -22.19 9.93 33.89
CA HIS A 358 -23.63 9.91 33.68
C HIS A 358 -24.02 10.52 32.32
N ALA A 359 -25.14 10.09 31.79
CA ALA A 359 -25.66 10.64 30.53
C ALA A 359 -25.88 12.14 30.63
N GLY A 360 -25.42 12.88 29.60
CA GLY A 360 -25.55 14.34 29.53
C GLY A 360 -24.46 15.15 30.23
N GLU A 361 -23.59 14.51 31.03
CA GLU A 361 -22.45 15.20 31.68
C GLU A 361 -21.43 15.73 30.64
N THR A 362 -20.85 16.86 30.96
CA THR A 362 -19.67 17.40 30.27
C THR A 362 -18.43 17.13 31.10
N ILE A 363 -17.53 16.32 30.57
CA ILE A 363 -16.30 15.87 31.23
C ILE A 363 -15.08 16.51 30.57
N GLY A 364 -14.29 17.23 31.37
CA GLY A 364 -12.96 17.67 30.99
C GLY A 364 -11.94 16.56 31.21
N ILE A 365 -10.95 16.43 30.32
CA ILE A 365 -9.84 15.49 30.49
C ILE A 365 -8.53 16.26 30.33
N ILE A 366 -7.73 16.30 31.41
CA ILE A 366 -6.46 17.02 31.45
C ILE A 366 -5.32 16.12 31.94
N GLY A 367 -4.10 16.48 31.61
CA GLY A 367 -2.88 15.76 32.01
C GLY A 367 -1.72 16.08 31.08
N GLY A 368 -0.54 15.68 31.45
CA GLY A 368 0.69 15.88 30.68
C GLY A 368 0.66 15.22 29.30
N THR A 369 1.60 15.61 28.43
CA THR A 369 1.80 14.92 27.15
C THR A 369 2.22 13.47 27.42
N GLY A 370 1.57 12.50 26.76
CA GLY A 370 1.84 11.07 26.99
C GLY A 370 1.03 10.43 28.11
N SER A 371 0.15 11.15 28.82
CA SER A 371 -0.68 10.60 29.91
C SER A 371 -1.84 9.71 29.46
N SER A 372 -1.90 9.34 28.18
CA SER A 372 -2.85 8.36 27.57
C SER A 372 -4.31 8.82 27.47
N LYS A 373 -4.57 10.14 27.44
CA LYS A 373 -5.93 10.73 27.31
C LYS A 373 -6.67 10.26 26.06
N SER A 374 -6.01 10.32 24.87
CA SER A 374 -6.60 9.87 23.62
C SER A 374 -6.85 8.36 23.61
N SER A 375 -5.98 7.58 24.27
CA SER A 375 -6.18 6.13 24.42
C SER A 375 -7.44 5.81 25.20
N LEU A 376 -7.72 6.55 26.29
CA LEU A 376 -8.93 6.39 27.09
C LEU A 376 -10.20 6.58 26.25
N VAL A 377 -10.30 7.68 25.51
CA VAL A 377 -11.53 8.01 24.76
C VAL A 377 -11.71 7.12 23.51
N ASN A 378 -10.62 6.62 22.92
CA ASN A 378 -10.69 5.71 21.77
C ASN A 378 -11.34 4.36 22.10
N LEU A 379 -11.34 3.94 23.36
CA LEU A 379 -12.01 2.72 23.81
C LEU A 379 -13.54 2.87 23.87
N ILE A 380 -14.06 4.07 24.07
CA ILE A 380 -15.50 4.34 24.19
C ILE A 380 -16.22 4.07 22.86
N SER A 381 -15.63 4.51 21.73
CA SER A 381 -16.15 4.25 20.38
C SER A 381 -15.66 2.94 19.79
N ARG A 382 -15.00 2.11 20.60
CA ARG A 382 -14.42 0.83 20.20
C ARG A 382 -13.57 0.95 18.93
N LEU A 383 -12.64 1.94 18.91
CA LEU A 383 -11.60 2.01 17.89
C LEU A 383 -10.53 0.93 18.14
N TYR A 384 -10.36 0.57 19.41
CA TYR A 384 -9.57 -0.55 19.92
C TYR A 384 -10.37 -1.30 20.97
N ASP A 385 -10.11 -2.58 21.16
CA ASP A 385 -10.63 -3.36 22.30
C ASP A 385 -9.66 -3.27 23.49
N VAL A 386 -10.19 -3.34 24.72
CA VAL A 386 -9.40 -3.36 25.94
C VAL A 386 -8.53 -4.62 26.03
N THR A 387 -7.37 -4.52 26.69
CA THR A 387 -6.51 -5.66 26.99
C THR A 387 -7.06 -6.48 28.17
N ASP A 388 -7.54 -5.80 29.21
CA ASP A 388 -8.24 -6.38 30.36
C ASP A 388 -9.37 -5.43 30.81
N GLY A 389 -10.38 -5.97 31.51
CA GLY A 389 -11.55 -5.21 31.95
C GLY A 389 -12.62 -5.06 30.90
N ALA A 390 -13.52 -4.07 31.09
CA ALA A 390 -14.62 -3.79 30.20
C ALA A 390 -15.00 -2.30 30.16
N VAL A 391 -15.43 -1.82 29.00
CA VAL A 391 -16.01 -0.49 28.79
C VAL A 391 -17.49 -0.65 28.47
N PHE A 392 -18.32 0.10 29.15
CA PHE A 392 -19.77 0.09 28.96
C PHE A 392 -20.24 1.45 28.46
N VAL A 393 -21.17 1.43 27.51
CA VAL A 393 -21.88 2.60 26.98
C VAL A 393 -23.37 2.29 27.05
N GLY A 394 -24.19 3.19 27.60
CA GLY A 394 -25.61 2.97 27.79
C GLY A 394 -25.90 1.70 28.64
N GLY A 395 -25.02 1.36 29.58
CA GLY A 395 -25.14 0.22 30.47
C GLY A 395 -24.77 -1.15 29.87
N LYS A 396 -24.38 -1.22 28.58
CA LYS A 396 -23.94 -2.45 27.91
C LYS A 396 -22.46 -2.37 27.51
N ASP A 397 -21.78 -3.51 27.53
CA ASP A 397 -20.39 -3.62 27.05
C ASP A 397 -20.27 -3.20 25.58
N VAL A 398 -19.29 -2.36 25.24
CA VAL A 398 -19.07 -1.88 23.87
C VAL A 398 -18.85 -3.03 22.87
N ARG A 399 -18.41 -4.19 23.33
CA ARG A 399 -18.21 -5.40 22.52
C ARG A 399 -19.51 -6.10 22.13
N SER A 400 -20.62 -5.78 22.81
CA SER A 400 -21.94 -6.36 22.50
C SER A 400 -22.65 -5.64 21.34
N TYR A 401 -22.27 -4.41 21.04
CA TYR A 401 -22.90 -3.60 19.99
C TYR A 401 -22.44 -3.98 18.59
N ASP A 402 -23.32 -3.72 17.61
CA ASP A 402 -22.90 -3.52 16.24
C ASP A 402 -21.96 -2.29 16.16
N LEU A 403 -20.81 -2.47 15.48
CA LEU A 403 -19.77 -1.42 15.40
C LEU A 403 -20.27 -0.13 14.76
N ASP A 404 -21.08 -0.23 13.70
CA ASP A 404 -21.59 0.95 13.01
C ASP A 404 -22.61 1.67 13.86
N THR A 405 -23.49 0.94 14.56
CA THR A 405 -24.45 1.49 15.51
C THR A 405 -23.74 2.24 16.65
N LEU A 406 -22.77 1.60 17.30
CA LEU A 406 -22.02 2.27 18.39
C LEU A 406 -21.31 3.54 17.89
N ARG A 407 -20.65 3.48 16.74
CA ARG A 407 -19.88 4.60 16.17
C ARG A 407 -20.77 5.72 15.61
N ASN A 408 -22.03 5.43 15.30
CA ASN A 408 -23.00 6.47 14.94
C ASN A 408 -23.48 7.24 16.16
N GLU A 409 -23.63 6.57 17.31
CA GLU A 409 -24.05 7.20 18.56
C GLU A 409 -22.88 7.82 19.36
N VAL A 410 -21.63 7.41 19.07
CA VAL A 410 -20.41 7.97 19.66
C VAL A 410 -19.60 8.69 18.59
N ALA A 411 -19.79 10.00 18.47
CA ALA A 411 -19.03 10.79 17.52
C ALA A 411 -17.69 11.25 18.11
N VAL A 412 -16.61 11.09 17.33
CA VAL A 412 -15.26 11.46 17.72
C VAL A 412 -14.69 12.50 16.76
N VAL A 413 -14.24 13.63 17.28
CA VAL A 413 -13.38 14.57 16.57
C VAL A 413 -11.95 14.29 16.96
N LEU A 414 -11.20 13.67 16.07
CA LEU A 414 -9.81 13.24 16.30
C LEU A 414 -8.86 14.44 16.37
N GLN A 415 -7.77 14.30 17.09
CA GLN A 415 -6.71 15.31 17.20
C GLN A 415 -6.20 15.78 15.81
N LYS A 416 -6.03 14.85 14.87
CA LYS A 416 -5.65 15.15 13.49
C LYS A 416 -6.89 15.38 12.63
N ASN A 417 -7.22 16.64 12.42
CA ASN A 417 -8.39 17.07 11.65
C ASN A 417 -8.16 16.86 10.13
N VAL A 418 -8.84 15.90 9.54
CA VAL A 418 -8.73 15.56 8.12
C VAL A 418 -10.04 15.92 7.39
N LEU A 419 -9.89 16.70 6.32
CA LEU A 419 -10.96 16.99 5.36
C LEU A 419 -10.64 16.35 4.02
N PHE A 420 -11.67 15.94 3.30
CA PHE A 420 -11.54 15.34 1.98
C PHE A 420 -11.66 16.40 0.89
N SER A 421 -11.09 16.11 -0.29
CA SER A 421 -11.31 16.94 -1.48
C SER A 421 -12.79 16.93 -1.85
N GLY A 422 -13.35 18.10 -2.10
CA GLY A 422 -14.77 18.28 -2.39
C GLY A 422 -15.30 19.58 -1.79
N THR A 423 -16.59 19.83 -1.86
CA THR A 423 -17.18 21.04 -1.28
C THR A 423 -17.24 20.96 0.25
N ILE A 424 -17.42 22.11 0.91
CA ILE A 424 -17.69 22.14 2.36
C ILE A 424 -18.93 21.31 2.67
N LEU A 425 -19.98 21.43 1.87
CA LEU A 425 -21.24 20.70 2.07
C LEU A 425 -21.04 19.17 1.97
N GLU A 426 -20.29 18.70 0.97
CA GLU A 426 -19.92 17.29 0.86
C GLU A 426 -19.12 16.80 2.07
N ASN A 427 -18.19 17.60 2.57
CA ASN A 427 -17.43 17.28 3.77
C ASN A 427 -18.29 17.22 5.03
N LEU A 428 -19.29 18.06 5.17
CA LEU A 428 -20.24 18.04 6.29
C LEU A 428 -21.12 16.77 6.25
N ARG A 429 -21.58 16.37 5.06
CA ARG A 429 -22.41 15.17 4.85
C ARG A 429 -21.72 13.85 5.16
N TRP A 430 -20.42 13.85 5.46
CA TRP A 430 -19.78 12.68 6.07
C TRP A 430 -20.32 12.38 7.49
N GLY A 431 -20.92 13.36 8.16
CA GLY A 431 -21.62 13.15 9.43
C GLY A 431 -22.97 12.48 9.26
N ASP A 432 -23.74 12.96 8.26
CA ASP A 432 -25.03 12.39 7.84
C ASP A 432 -25.20 12.65 6.34
N GLU A 433 -25.21 11.58 5.53
CA GLU A 433 -25.31 11.65 4.07
C GLU A 433 -26.60 12.32 3.59
N ASN A 434 -27.68 12.18 4.36
CA ASN A 434 -29.00 12.71 4.05
C ASN A 434 -29.25 14.08 4.68
N ALA A 435 -28.27 14.69 5.35
CA ALA A 435 -28.43 15.98 6.00
C ALA A 435 -28.86 17.06 4.99
N SER A 436 -29.94 17.77 5.34
CA SER A 436 -30.37 18.94 4.58
C SER A 436 -29.32 20.04 4.68
N GLU A 437 -29.32 20.97 3.72
CA GLU A 437 -28.44 22.13 3.77
C GLU A 437 -28.66 22.97 5.04
N GLU A 438 -29.90 23.07 5.49
CA GLU A 438 -30.23 23.78 6.72
C GLU A 438 -29.68 23.09 7.98
N ALA A 439 -29.69 21.76 8.02
CA ALA A 439 -29.04 20.98 9.09
C ALA A 439 -27.53 21.22 9.10
N CYS A 440 -26.89 21.20 7.92
CA CYS A 440 -25.48 21.52 7.78
C CYS A 440 -25.14 22.94 8.26
N LYS A 441 -25.95 23.93 7.88
CA LYS A 441 -25.81 25.33 8.35
C LYS A 441 -25.98 25.44 9.85
N ARG A 442 -26.97 24.74 10.44
CA ARG A 442 -27.15 24.68 11.89
C ARG A 442 -25.93 24.11 12.61
N ALA A 443 -25.42 22.97 12.16
CA ALA A 443 -24.22 22.38 12.73
C ALA A 443 -22.99 23.31 12.62
N CYS A 444 -22.87 24.05 11.51
CA CYS A 444 -21.81 25.05 11.34
C CYS A 444 -21.95 26.23 12.29
N ARG A 445 -23.18 26.68 12.57
CA ARG A 445 -23.41 27.73 13.58
C ARG A 445 -22.99 27.28 14.97
N LEU A 446 -23.35 26.05 15.38
CA LEU A 446 -22.94 25.48 16.67
C LEU A 446 -21.40 25.33 16.80
N ALA A 447 -20.73 25.04 15.71
CA ALA A 447 -19.28 24.97 15.65
C ALA A 447 -18.58 26.30 15.33
N CYS A 448 -19.33 27.41 15.27
CA CYS A 448 -18.85 28.75 14.85
C CYS A 448 -18.12 28.73 13.49
N ALA A 449 -18.48 27.79 12.60
CA ALA A 449 -17.87 27.65 11.28
C ALA A 449 -18.56 28.56 10.24
N ASP A 450 -19.82 28.90 10.42
CA ASP A 450 -20.60 29.75 9.53
C ASP A 450 -19.98 31.13 9.34
N GLU A 451 -19.38 31.71 10.38
CA GLU A 451 -18.75 33.03 10.33
C GLU A 451 -17.68 33.16 9.22
N PHE A 452 -16.85 32.12 9.01
CA PHE A 452 -15.85 32.17 7.95
C PHE A 452 -16.37 31.63 6.61
N ILE A 453 -17.32 30.68 6.63
CA ILE A 453 -17.93 30.13 5.42
C ILE A 453 -18.71 31.22 4.66
N GLU A 454 -19.50 32.03 5.36
CA GLU A 454 -20.27 33.09 4.75
C GLU A 454 -19.41 34.20 4.10
N ARG A 455 -18.15 34.34 4.53
CA ARG A 455 -17.18 35.26 3.93
C ARG A 455 -16.49 34.68 2.67
N MET A 456 -16.63 33.39 2.41
CA MET A 456 -16.06 32.76 1.22
C MET A 456 -16.91 33.07 -0.02
N PRO A 457 -16.30 33.25 -1.21
CA PRO A 457 -17.05 33.59 -2.44
C PRO A 457 -18.14 32.59 -2.80
N GLN A 458 -17.89 31.31 -2.59
CA GLN A 458 -18.80 30.20 -2.92
C GLN A 458 -19.46 29.60 -1.67
N LYS A 459 -19.27 30.21 -0.50
CA LYS A 459 -19.88 29.78 0.78
C LYS A 459 -19.74 28.26 0.98
N TYR A 460 -20.83 27.53 1.18
CA TYR A 460 -20.88 26.08 1.41
C TYR A 460 -20.47 25.25 0.18
N GLU A 461 -20.52 25.81 -1.03
CA GLU A 461 -20.03 25.20 -2.25
C GLU A 461 -18.53 25.43 -2.48
N THR A 462 -17.82 26.10 -1.56
CA THR A 462 -16.37 26.28 -1.64
C THR A 462 -15.68 24.94 -1.66
N TYR A 463 -14.84 24.73 -2.68
CA TYR A 463 -14.07 23.49 -2.85
C TYR A 463 -12.89 23.45 -1.89
N LEU A 464 -12.76 22.36 -1.19
CA LEU A 464 -11.64 22.05 -0.29
C LEU A 464 -10.63 21.17 -1.03
N GLU A 465 -9.37 21.55 -0.95
CA GLU A 465 -8.26 20.74 -1.44
C GLU A 465 -7.99 19.54 -0.53
N GLN A 466 -7.19 18.59 -0.99
CA GLN A 466 -6.82 17.40 -0.23
C GLN A 466 -6.25 17.75 1.16
N GLY A 467 -6.86 17.18 2.21
CA GLY A 467 -6.52 17.49 3.59
C GLY A 467 -6.94 18.90 4.04
N GLY A 468 -7.77 19.61 3.25
CA GLY A 468 -8.19 20.98 3.53
C GLY A 468 -7.02 21.96 3.53
N SER A 469 -6.00 21.78 2.66
CA SER A 469 -4.77 22.60 2.65
C SER A 469 -5.02 24.09 2.46
N ASN A 470 -6.15 24.44 1.87
CA ASN A 470 -6.61 25.82 1.66
C ASN A 470 -7.37 26.41 2.86
N LEU A 471 -7.42 25.74 4.02
CA LEU A 471 -8.02 26.23 5.25
C LEU A 471 -6.99 26.35 6.38
N SER A 472 -7.23 27.28 7.30
CA SER A 472 -6.47 27.38 8.56
C SER A 472 -6.78 26.19 9.50
N GLY A 473 -5.88 25.91 10.46
CA GLY A 473 -6.08 24.84 11.44
C GLY A 473 -7.39 24.97 12.20
N GLY A 474 -7.73 26.16 12.72
CA GLY A 474 -8.98 26.39 13.43
C GLY A 474 -10.23 26.31 12.55
N GLN A 475 -10.15 26.63 11.26
CA GLN A 475 -11.25 26.41 10.31
C GLN A 475 -11.50 24.92 10.08
N LYS A 476 -10.42 24.11 9.92
CA LYS A 476 -10.53 22.65 9.79
C LYS A 476 -11.17 22.02 11.03
N GLN A 477 -10.73 22.45 12.22
CA GLN A 477 -11.28 21.95 13.49
C GLN A 477 -12.77 22.22 13.59
N ARG A 478 -13.21 23.45 13.34
CA ARG A 478 -14.63 23.83 13.37
C ARG A 478 -15.49 23.04 12.38
N LEU A 479 -14.98 22.76 11.17
CA LEU A 479 -15.68 21.90 10.21
C LEU A 479 -15.76 20.45 10.67
N CYS A 480 -14.71 19.91 11.30
CA CYS A 480 -14.74 18.56 11.86
C CYS A 480 -15.71 18.45 13.05
N ILE A 481 -15.81 19.49 13.88
CA ILE A 481 -16.82 19.58 14.94
C ILE A 481 -18.23 19.61 14.33
N ALA A 482 -18.48 20.45 13.32
CA ALA A 482 -19.78 20.53 12.65
C ALA A 482 -20.18 19.19 12.03
N ARG A 483 -19.22 18.47 11.42
CA ARG A 483 -19.40 17.11 10.89
C ARG A 483 -19.84 16.12 11.98
N ALA A 484 -19.20 16.16 13.15
CA ALA A 484 -19.54 15.29 14.27
C ALA A 484 -20.94 15.59 14.83
N LEU A 485 -21.34 16.86 14.90
CA LEU A 485 -22.66 17.30 15.37
C LEU A 485 -23.80 16.83 14.46
N LEU A 486 -23.55 16.69 13.15
CA LEU A 486 -24.57 16.20 12.21
C LEU A 486 -25.02 14.77 12.48
N LYS A 487 -24.20 13.96 13.15
CA LYS A 487 -24.60 12.62 13.61
C LYS A 487 -25.67 12.65 14.71
N GLN A 488 -25.88 13.78 15.38
CA GLN A 488 -26.73 13.91 16.58
C GLN A 488 -26.41 12.85 17.65
N PRO A 489 -25.13 12.71 18.03
CA PRO A 489 -24.67 11.58 18.83
C PRO A 489 -25.14 11.68 20.29
N LYS A 490 -25.23 10.53 20.97
CA LYS A 490 -25.41 10.46 22.43
C LYS A 490 -24.14 10.81 23.20
N ILE A 491 -22.98 10.55 22.60
CA ILE A 491 -21.67 10.89 23.17
C ILE A 491 -20.85 11.63 22.11
N LEU A 492 -20.34 12.80 22.45
CA LEU A 492 -19.43 13.60 21.64
C LEU A 492 -18.06 13.67 22.29
N ILE A 493 -17.05 13.19 21.61
CA ILE A 493 -15.65 13.19 22.04
C ILE A 493 -14.88 14.22 21.21
N LEU A 494 -14.21 15.16 21.89
CA LEU A 494 -13.37 16.19 21.30
C LEU A 494 -11.92 15.95 21.77
N ASP A 495 -11.11 15.30 20.93
CA ASP A 495 -9.71 15.01 21.25
C ASP A 495 -8.81 16.16 20.77
N ASP A 496 -8.45 17.06 21.69
CA ASP A 496 -7.65 18.29 21.46
C ASP A 496 -8.15 19.13 20.26
N SER A 497 -9.46 19.07 20.03
CA SER A 497 -10.09 19.57 18.81
C SER A 497 -10.33 21.08 18.81
N THR A 498 -9.96 21.80 19.88
CA THR A 498 -10.07 23.25 19.98
C THR A 498 -8.72 23.95 20.18
N SER A 499 -7.61 23.21 20.15
CA SER A 499 -6.27 23.75 20.40
C SER A 499 -5.82 24.82 19.40
N ALA A 500 -6.27 24.74 18.14
CA ALA A 500 -6.00 25.73 17.10
C ALA A 500 -7.12 26.79 16.95
N VAL A 501 -8.15 26.73 17.80
CA VAL A 501 -9.23 27.72 17.87
C VAL A 501 -8.85 28.76 18.93
N ASP A 502 -9.16 30.01 18.68
CA ASP A 502 -8.96 31.07 19.68
C ASP A 502 -9.90 30.90 20.89
N THR A 503 -9.48 31.40 22.05
CA THR A 503 -10.18 31.19 23.32
C THR A 503 -11.63 31.73 23.32
N ALA A 504 -11.89 32.84 22.60
CA ALA A 504 -13.23 33.42 22.54
C ALA A 504 -14.18 32.54 21.69
N THR A 505 -13.69 31.98 20.58
CA THR A 505 -14.47 31.07 19.75
C THR A 505 -14.67 29.72 20.45
N ASP A 506 -13.67 29.19 21.18
CA ASP A 506 -13.81 27.98 21.99
C ASP A 506 -14.88 28.12 23.06
N ALA A 507 -14.91 29.25 23.77
CA ALA A 507 -15.96 29.55 24.75
C ALA A 507 -17.37 29.59 24.11
N LYS A 508 -17.53 30.21 22.93
CA LYS A 508 -18.80 30.23 22.19
C LYS A 508 -19.27 28.83 21.81
N ILE A 509 -18.35 27.96 21.33
CA ILE A 509 -18.64 26.57 20.96
C ILE A 509 -19.14 25.80 22.19
N ARG A 510 -18.48 25.94 23.35
CA ARG A 510 -18.89 25.29 24.60
C ARG A 510 -20.25 25.79 25.09
N GLN A 511 -20.50 27.08 25.02
CA GLN A 511 -21.80 27.67 25.36
C GLN A 511 -22.90 27.14 24.44
N ALA A 512 -22.65 27.05 23.13
CA ALA A 512 -23.59 26.46 22.17
C ALA A 512 -23.90 25.00 22.50
N PHE A 513 -22.89 24.20 22.90
CA PHE A 513 -23.10 22.82 23.32
C PHE A 513 -23.96 22.70 24.58
N ALA A 514 -23.76 23.55 25.56
CA ALA A 514 -24.55 23.54 26.78
C ALA A 514 -26.04 23.88 26.52
N GLN A 515 -26.31 24.78 25.57
CA GLN A 515 -27.66 25.22 25.25
C GLN A 515 -28.41 24.33 24.25
N GLU A 516 -27.73 23.89 23.19
CA GLU A 516 -28.38 23.23 22.05
C GLU A 516 -28.34 21.70 22.09
N ILE A 517 -27.38 21.12 22.83
CA ILE A 517 -27.22 19.66 22.97
C ILE A 517 -27.00 19.24 24.44
N PRO A 518 -27.88 19.66 25.38
CA PRO A 518 -27.70 19.39 26.82
C PRO A 518 -27.76 17.88 27.13
N GLY A 519 -28.50 17.09 26.37
CA GLY A 519 -28.65 15.65 26.59
C GLY A 519 -27.48 14.79 26.07
N THR A 520 -26.56 15.37 25.28
CA THR A 520 -25.38 14.68 24.78
C THR A 520 -24.28 14.67 25.84
N THR A 521 -23.70 13.52 26.13
CA THR A 521 -22.49 13.40 26.97
C THR A 521 -21.28 13.91 26.20
N LYS A 522 -20.50 14.82 26.79
CA LYS A 522 -19.38 15.47 26.13
C LYS A 522 -18.08 15.15 26.85
N LEU A 523 -17.07 14.62 26.14
CA LEU A 523 -15.73 14.45 26.65
C LEU A 523 -14.78 15.39 25.90
N ILE A 524 -14.16 16.31 26.63
CA ILE A 524 -13.29 17.34 26.07
C ILE A 524 -11.87 17.13 26.56
N ILE A 525 -11.01 16.59 25.73
CA ILE A 525 -9.58 16.56 26.00
C ILE A 525 -9.01 17.92 25.63
N ALA A 526 -8.40 18.59 26.59
CA ALA A 526 -7.78 19.89 26.36
C ALA A 526 -6.39 19.97 27.03
N GLN A 527 -5.56 20.83 26.46
CA GLN A 527 -4.27 21.20 27.05
C GLN A 527 -4.42 22.43 27.96
N ARG A 528 -5.46 23.25 27.73
CA ARG A 528 -5.73 24.46 28.51
C ARG A 528 -6.82 24.18 29.53
N ILE A 529 -6.57 24.57 30.80
CA ILE A 529 -7.57 24.44 31.85
C ILE A 529 -8.81 25.31 31.54
N SER A 530 -8.63 26.49 30.95
CA SER A 530 -9.75 27.38 30.56
C SER A 530 -10.77 26.70 29.64
N SER A 531 -10.39 25.64 28.92
CA SER A 531 -11.27 24.86 28.05
C SER A 531 -12.10 23.81 28.80
N VAL A 532 -11.74 23.45 30.02
CA VAL A 532 -12.40 22.39 30.81
C VAL A 532 -12.89 22.85 32.20
N GLN A 533 -12.54 24.04 32.66
CA GLN A 533 -12.89 24.51 34.02
C GLN A 533 -14.41 24.61 34.27
N GLU A 534 -15.21 24.78 33.21
CA GLU A 534 -16.68 24.85 33.28
C GLU A 534 -17.35 23.47 33.11
N ALA A 535 -16.55 22.38 32.97
CA ALA A 535 -17.08 21.03 32.88
C ALA A 535 -17.69 20.60 34.22
N ASP A 536 -18.70 19.72 34.17
CA ASP A 536 -19.35 19.20 35.38
C ASP A 536 -18.34 18.48 36.28
N ARG A 537 -17.42 17.68 35.67
CA ARG A 537 -16.30 17.05 36.35
C ARG A 537 -15.08 16.99 35.42
N ILE A 538 -13.90 16.88 36.01
CA ILE A 538 -12.64 16.85 35.29
C ILE A 538 -11.85 15.60 35.70
N ILE A 539 -11.38 14.86 34.70
CA ILE A 539 -10.45 13.73 34.86
C ILE A 539 -9.03 14.25 34.76
N VAL A 540 -8.22 14.01 35.78
CA VAL A 540 -6.78 14.30 35.78
C VAL A 540 -6.04 13.00 35.54
N MET A 541 -5.31 12.91 34.42
CA MET A 541 -4.57 11.71 34.01
C MET A 541 -3.06 11.91 34.08
N GLU A 542 -2.37 10.93 34.68
CA GLU A 542 -0.92 10.83 34.69
C GLU A 542 -0.48 9.37 34.56
N ASP A 543 0.52 9.10 33.73
CA ASP A 543 1.10 7.77 33.53
C ASP A 543 0.09 6.62 33.28
N GLY A 544 -1.01 6.95 32.57
CA GLY A 544 -2.05 5.99 32.22
C GLY A 544 -3.03 5.66 33.35
N GLN A 545 -3.04 6.43 34.43
CA GLN A 545 -3.95 6.29 35.57
C GLN A 545 -4.78 7.57 35.78
N ILE A 546 -5.95 7.42 36.41
CA ILE A 546 -6.77 8.56 36.86
C ILE A 546 -6.28 8.96 38.24
N GLN A 547 -5.69 10.14 38.35
CA GLN A 547 -5.20 10.72 39.62
C GLN A 547 -6.24 11.59 40.32
N GLY A 548 -7.29 11.99 39.63
CA GLY A 548 -8.39 12.76 40.19
C GLY A 548 -9.59 12.79 39.25
N PHE A 549 -10.80 12.81 39.81
CA PHE A 549 -12.06 12.93 39.09
C PHE A 549 -13.09 13.63 39.95
N ASP A 550 -13.17 14.94 39.81
CA ASP A 550 -14.08 15.80 40.59
C ASP A 550 -14.35 17.15 39.86
N THR A 551 -15.05 18.09 40.49
CA THR A 551 -15.26 19.45 40.00
C THR A 551 -13.96 20.26 40.01
N HIS A 552 -13.92 21.34 39.23
CA HIS A 552 -12.77 22.25 39.17
C HIS A 552 -12.33 22.74 40.57
N GLU A 553 -13.26 23.20 41.39
CA GLU A 553 -13.00 23.75 42.74
C GLU A 553 -12.37 22.68 43.65
N ARG A 554 -12.95 21.47 43.66
CA ARG A 554 -12.44 20.39 44.51
C ARG A 554 -11.07 19.91 44.07
N LEU A 555 -10.81 19.82 42.76
CA LEU A 555 -9.49 19.42 42.26
C LEU A 555 -8.42 20.46 42.62
N LEU A 556 -8.72 21.73 42.61
CA LEU A 556 -7.80 22.78 43.07
C LEU A 556 -7.40 22.58 44.56
N GLU A 557 -8.33 22.09 45.39
CA GLU A 557 -8.08 21.86 46.80
C GLU A 557 -7.35 20.54 47.09
N THR A 558 -7.71 19.48 46.36
CA THR A 558 -7.33 18.10 46.70
C THR A 558 -6.27 17.48 45.78
N ASN A 559 -6.07 17.99 44.57
CA ASN A 559 -5.17 17.38 43.58
C ASN A 559 -3.98 18.30 43.28
N GLU A 560 -2.80 17.87 43.64
CA GLU A 560 -1.56 18.62 43.47
C GLU A 560 -1.21 18.80 41.99
N ILE A 561 -1.36 17.74 41.16
CA ILE A 561 -1.07 17.78 39.72
C ILE A 561 -1.97 18.80 39.01
N TYR A 562 -3.27 18.81 39.33
CA TYR A 562 -4.21 19.76 38.74
C TYR A 562 -3.89 21.19 39.13
N ARG A 563 -3.51 21.39 40.39
CA ARG A 563 -3.12 22.71 40.90
C ARG A 563 -1.87 23.25 40.21
N ASP A 564 -0.86 22.40 40.06
CA ASP A 564 0.38 22.77 39.38
C ASP A 564 0.13 23.18 37.93
N ILE A 565 -0.70 22.41 37.20
CA ILE A 565 -1.08 22.76 35.81
C ILE A 565 -1.84 24.10 35.79
N TYR A 566 -2.78 24.33 36.73
CA TYR A 566 -3.55 25.57 36.83
C TYR A 566 -2.64 26.77 37.13
N GLU A 567 -1.75 26.64 38.12
CA GLU A 567 -0.84 27.74 38.48
C GLU A 567 0.15 28.06 37.36
N SER A 568 0.67 27.05 36.68
CA SER A 568 1.59 27.27 35.54
C SER A 568 0.93 28.03 34.38
N GLN A 569 -0.35 27.78 34.15
CA GLN A 569 -1.11 28.47 33.09
C GLN A 569 -1.64 29.84 33.49
N THR A 570 -1.90 30.06 34.77
CA THR A 570 -2.47 31.33 35.28
C THR A 570 -1.36 32.33 35.61
N LYS A 571 -0.25 31.90 36.20
CA LYS A 571 0.89 32.76 36.54
C LYS A 571 1.75 33.16 35.33
N GLY A 572 1.75 32.35 34.27
CA GLY A 572 2.47 32.65 33.00
C GLY A 572 1.80 33.75 32.15
N SER A 573 0.53 34.03 32.35
CA SER A 573 -0.19 35.11 31.62
C SER A 573 -0.07 36.47 32.27
N GLY A 574 0.33 36.57 33.56
CA GLY A 574 0.47 37.82 34.29
C GLY A 574 1.71 38.66 33.96
N ASP A 575 2.75 38.07 33.38
CA ASP A 575 4.03 38.75 33.16
C ASP A 575 4.17 39.42 31.78
N PHE A 576 3.20 39.25 30.88
CA PHE A 576 3.23 39.85 29.54
C PHE A 576 2.29 41.07 29.39
N ASP A 577 1.24 41.21 30.23
CA ASP A 577 0.29 42.34 30.15
C ASP A 577 0.70 43.54 31.02
N GLU A 578 1.54 43.37 32.05
CA GLU A 578 1.99 44.49 32.89
C GLU A 578 3.15 45.32 32.25
N LYS A 579 3.81 44.83 31.20
CA LYS A 579 4.90 45.57 30.52
C LYS A 579 4.46 46.36 29.28
N ALA A 580 3.19 46.29 28.89
CA ALA A 580 2.65 47.07 27.76
C ALA A 580 2.00 48.41 28.16
N GLY A 581 2.00 48.76 29.45
CA GLY A 581 1.34 49.96 29.97
C GLY A 581 2.28 51.12 30.39
N GLU A 582 3.59 50.98 30.31
CA GLU A 582 4.54 52.08 30.63
C GLU A 582 5.60 52.19 29.52
N HIS A 583 5.20 52.83 28.40
CA HIS A 583 6.09 53.69 27.60
C HIS A 583 5.26 54.50 26.61
#